data_c1ffa597f41ac7bb899898660f4eea6f
#
_entry.id   c1ffa597f41ac7bb899898660f4eea6f
#
_cell.length_a   1.000
_cell.length_b   1.000
_cell.length_c   1.000
_cell.angle_alpha   90.00
_cell.angle_beta   90.00
_cell.angle_gamma   90.00
#
_symmetry.space_group_name_H-M   'P 1'
#
loop_
_entity.id
_entity.type
_entity.pdbx_description
1 polymer ?
#
loop_
_entity_poly.entity_id
_entity_poly.type
_entity_poly.pdbx_seq_one_letter_code
_entity_poly.pdbx_strand_id
1 'polypeptide(L)'
;MRDKTYALVTGAAGGIGLEVARRLASRGHVVLAAERDQMLAEQAAEQIGAGAVAVACDLADGAAVAALSARIENEWASGLEVCFLNAGIVVPEDVVDTSPERVDLQLQIMLVSAIKLARSTAIAMTKRGSGHIVATVSQGAVLALPGSATYSAAKAGLRGFLAALHLELRGSGVTVGGVYPSAVDTPMLRHEATRGGSLLNFVGTISSPGDVADAVDKALRTGRLEIFVPASDGILTRLAQSMPRLVPLMLPAANWIGEKGRQRYLARIGA
;
A
#
# COMPACT_ATOMS: atom_id res chain seq x y z
N MET A 1 3.32 33.71 6.86
CA MET A 1 3.93 32.46 6.38
C MET A 1 2.82 31.40 6.42
N ARG A 2 2.57 30.68 5.32
CA ARG A 2 1.65 29.51 5.41
C ARG A 2 2.33 28.49 6.32
N ASP A 3 1.57 27.94 7.26
CA ASP A 3 2.07 26.84 8.10
C ASP A 3 2.47 25.67 7.21
N LYS A 4 3.57 24.99 7.56
CA LYS A 4 4.05 23.84 6.79
C LYS A 4 3.02 22.72 6.87
N THR A 5 2.62 22.18 5.72
CA THR A 5 1.79 20.99 5.64
C THR A 5 2.66 19.77 5.34
N TYR A 6 2.39 18.67 6.02
CA TYR A 6 3.15 17.43 5.92
C TYR A 6 2.35 16.31 5.29
N ALA A 7 3.06 15.44 4.58
CA ALA A 7 2.53 14.19 4.06
C ALA A 7 3.46 13.03 4.45
N LEU A 8 3.00 12.12 5.28
CA LEU A 8 3.73 10.90 5.61
C LEU A 8 3.53 9.85 4.51
N VAL A 9 4.62 9.30 3.98
CA VAL A 9 4.59 8.21 3.01
C VAL A 9 5.49 7.08 3.51
N THR A 10 4.93 5.90 3.76
CA THR A 10 5.72 4.71 4.09
C THR A 10 6.08 3.93 2.82
N GLY A 11 7.31 3.42 2.74
CA GLY A 11 7.82 2.78 1.52
C GLY A 11 8.02 3.80 0.39
N ALA A 12 8.63 4.93 0.70
CA ALA A 12 8.76 6.09 -0.19
C ALA A 12 9.91 5.97 -1.21
N ALA A 13 10.79 4.96 -1.06
CA ALA A 13 12.01 4.85 -1.89
C ALA A 13 11.76 4.31 -3.31
N GLY A 14 10.58 3.83 -3.63
CA GLY A 14 10.35 3.27 -4.96
C GLY A 14 8.91 2.94 -5.30
N GLY A 15 8.69 2.54 -6.55
CA GLY A 15 7.39 2.11 -7.03
C GLY A 15 6.29 3.13 -6.79
N ILE A 16 5.17 2.65 -6.22
CA ILE A 16 3.99 3.47 -5.93
C ILE A 16 4.32 4.59 -4.92
N GLY A 17 5.09 4.25 -3.85
CA GLY A 17 5.41 5.20 -2.79
C GLY A 17 6.15 6.43 -3.30
N LEU A 18 7.17 6.25 -4.13
CA LEU A 18 7.94 7.35 -4.70
C LEU A 18 7.09 8.23 -5.63
N GLU A 19 6.27 7.61 -6.46
CA GLU A 19 5.41 8.36 -7.39
C GLU A 19 4.38 9.21 -6.63
N VAL A 20 3.72 8.65 -5.63
CA VAL A 20 2.78 9.39 -4.76
C VAL A 20 3.51 10.49 -3.98
N ALA A 21 4.68 10.18 -3.41
CA ALA A 21 5.49 11.14 -2.66
C ALA A 21 5.86 12.38 -3.51
N ARG A 22 6.30 12.17 -4.75
CA ARG A 22 6.61 13.26 -5.69
C ARG A 22 5.38 14.13 -6.01
N ARG A 23 4.22 13.52 -6.19
CA ARG A 23 2.96 14.26 -6.43
C ARG A 23 2.55 15.08 -5.21
N LEU A 24 2.68 14.55 -4.00
CA LEU A 24 2.41 15.29 -2.78
C LEU A 24 3.38 16.46 -2.60
N ALA A 25 4.68 16.25 -2.86
CA ALA A 25 5.68 17.30 -2.84
C ALA A 25 5.39 18.42 -3.87
N SER A 26 4.98 18.07 -5.08
CA SER A 26 4.60 19.05 -6.12
C SER A 26 3.37 19.89 -5.76
N ARG A 27 2.55 19.42 -4.82
CA ARG A 27 1.40 20.17 -4.26
C ARG A 27 1.75 21.03 -3.06
N GLY A 28 3.02 21.05 -2.67
CA GLY A 28 3.53 21.91 -1.61
C GLY A 28 3.61 21.25 -0.23
N HIS A 29 3.35 19.94 -0.11
CA HIS A 29 3.58 19.22 1.14
C HIS A 29 5.07 18.97 1.37
N VAL A 30 5.52 19.12 2.60
CA VAL A 30 6.79 18.55 3.05
C VAL A 30 6.58 17.05 3.25
N VAL A 31 7.17 16.24 2.38
CA VAL A 31 6.99 14.78 2.45
C VAL A 31 7.92 14.21 3.52
N LEU A 32 7.33 13.45 4.46
CA LEU A 32 8.03 12.64 5.44
C LEU A 32 8.23 11.26 4.79
N ALA A 33 9.42 11.05 4.22
CA ALA A 33 9.77 9.85 3.47
C ALA A 33 10.19 8.74 4.46
N ALA A 34 9.24 7.89 4.86
CA ALA A 34 9.49 6.84 5.84
C ALA A 34 9.97 5.55 5.16
N GLU A 35 11.17 5.11 5.55
CA GLU A 35 11.84 3.91 5.05
C GLU A 35 12.49 3.12 6.18
N ARG A 36 12.80 1.83 5.91
CA ARG A 36 13.28 0.91 6.94
C ARG A 36 14.59 1.34 7.61
N ASP A 37 15.44 2.02 6.89
CA ASP A 37 16.73 2.50 7.40
C ASP A 37 17.02 3.94 6.92
N GLN A 38 17.99 4.57 7.58
CA GLN A 38 18.35 5.97 7.33
C GLN A 38 18.84 6.21 5.90
N MET A 39 19.64 5.30 5.36
CA MET A 39 20.21 5.45 4.02
C MET A 39 19.11 5.44 2.94
N LEU A 40 18.16 4.51 3.04
CA LEU A 40 17.02 4.44 2.10
C LEU A 40 16.10 5.66 2.26
N ALA A 41 15.89 6.14 3.49
CA ALA A 41 15.07 7.32 3.75
C ALA A 41 15.72 8.59 3.15
N GLU A 42 17.03 8.75 3.26
CA GLU A 42 17.78 9.86 2.65
C GLU A 42 17.74 9.79 1.12
N GLN A 43 17.96 8.63 0.55
CA GLN A 43 17.83 8.41 -0.90
C GLN A 43 16.40 8.73 -1.41
N ALA A 44 15.38 8.31 -0.66
CA ALA A 44 13.99 8.64 -0.98
C ALA A 44 13.74 10.15 -0.91
N ALA A 45 14.19 10.82 0.15
CA ALA A 45 14.03 12.26 0.30
C ALA A 45 14.74 13.04 -0.81
N GLU A 46 15.95 12.63 -1.22
CA GLU A 46 16.67 13.22 -2.34
C GLU A 46 15.91 13.05 -3.68
N GLN A 47 15.39 11.85 -3.94
CA GLN A 47 14.62 11.56 -5.16
C GLN A 47 13.27 12.30 -5.22
N ILE A 48 12.65 12.56 -4.08
CA ILE A 48 11.41 13.34 -3.96
C ILE A 48 11.71 14.83 -4.16
N GLY A 49 12.79 15.32 -3.58
CA GLY A 49 13.14 16.74 -3.61
C GLY A 49 12.21 17.61 -2.77
N ALA A 50 12.09 18.90 -3.12
CA ALA A 50 11.17 19.86 -2.51
C ALA A 50 11.21 19.93 -0.96
N GLY A 51 12.39 19.67 -0.37
CA GLY A 51 12.58 19.71 1.09
C GLY A 51 11.96 18.52 1.83
N ALA A 52 11.82 17.38 1.16
CA ALA A 52 11.40 16.13 1.80
C ALA A 52 12.32 15.76 2.96
N VAL A 53 11.75 15.15 3.98
CA VAL A 53 12.45 14.78 5.22
C VAL A 53 12.61 13.27 5.28
N ALA A 54 13.83 12.80 5.45
CA ALA A 54 14.13 11.40 5.67
C ALA A 54 13.66 10.96 7.07
N VAL A 55 12.94 9.84 7.12
CA VAL A 55 12.41 9.25 8.35
C VAL A 55 12.76 7.78 8.39
N ALA A 56 13.77 7.39 9.16
CA ALA A 56 14.08 5.99 9.37
C ALA A 56 13.06 5.34 10.31
N CYS A 57 12.40 4.28 9.84
CA CYS A 57 11.47 3.48 10.62
C CYS A 57 11.37 2.07 10.02
N ASP A 58 12.01 1.10 10.65
CA ASP A 58 11.76 -0.30 10.31
C ASP A 58 10.38 -0.70 10.83
N LEU A 59 9.47 -0.96 9.91
CA LEU A 59 8.09 -1.38 10.25
C LEU A 59 8.01 -2.80 10.82
N ALA A 60 9.08 -3.58 10.73
CA ALA A 60 9.21 -4.85 11.43
C ALA A 60 9.51 -4.65 12.93
N ASP A 61 10.09 -3.51 13.32
CA ASP A 61 10.41 -3.18 14.70
C ASP A 61 9.26 -2.40 15.37
N GLY A 62 8.62 -3.02 16.34
CA GLY A 62 7.54 -2.39 17.10
C GLY A 62 7.95 -1.15 17.87
N ALA A 63 9.21 -1.04 18.30
CA ALA A 63 9.74 0.13 18.99
C ALA A 63 9.96 1.31 18.02
N ALA A 64 10.49 1.05 16.82
CA ALA A 64 10.60 2.05 15.76
C ALA A 64 9.24 2.59 15.35
N VAL A 65 8.24 1.73 15.20
CA VAL A 65 6.85 2.13 14.90
C VAL A 65 6.26 2.98 16.02
N ALA A 66 6.51 2.63 17.29
CA ALA A 66 6.05 3.42 18.43
C ALA A 66 6.72 4.81 18.46
N ALA A 67 8.02 4.88 18.17
CA ALA A 67 8.74 6.15 18.07
C ALA A 67 8.20 7.05 16.96
N LEU A 68 7.95 6.48 15.76
CA LEU A 68 7.35 7.23 14.66
C LEU A 68 5.92 7.69 15.01
N SER A 69 5.14 6.85 15.68
CA SER A 69 3.80 7.20 16.17
C SER A 69 3.84 8.41 17.12
N ALA A 70 4.78 8.41 18.05
CA ALA A 70 4.98 9.53 18.97
C ALA A 70 5.37 10.84 18.24
N ARG A 71 6.22 10.75 17.21
CA ARG A 71 6.56 11.90 16.36
C ARG A 71 5.36 12.44 15.60
N ILE A 72 4.51 11.58 15.07
CA ILE A 72 3.25 11.97 14.40
C ILE A 72 2.38 12.79 15.36
N GLU A 73 2.24 12.33 16.60
CA GLU A 73 1.36 12.96 17.60
C GLU A 73 1.93 14.25 18.20
N ASN A 74 3.26 14.41 18.24
CA ASN A 74 3.92 15.52 18.92
C ASN A 74 4.61 16.52 17.98
N GLU A 75 5.28 16.04 16.90
CA GLU A 75 6.07 16.93 16.04
C GLU A 75 5.26 17.46 14.84
N TRP A 76 4.42 16.60 14.25
CA TRP A 76 3.76 16.89 12.97
C TRP A 76 2.24 17.03 13.07
N ALA A 77 1.67 16.82 14.25
CA ALA A 77 0.21 16.79 14.45
C ALA A 77 -0.52 18.03 13.90
N SER A 78 0.07 19.21 14.06
CA SER A 78 -0.55 20.47 13.62
C SER A 78 -0.64 20.63 12.10
N GLY A 79 0.25 19.96 11.34
CA GLY A 79 0.36 20.13 9.89
C GLY A 79 0.26 18.83 9.08
N LEU A 80 0.07 17.65 9.68
CA LEU A 80 0.02 16.38 8.95
C LEU A 80 -1.32 16.22 8.22
N GLU A 81 -1.36 16.57 6.93
CA GLU A 81 -2.58 16.53 6.12
C GLU A 81 -2.82 15.19 5.44
N VAL A 82 -1.75 14.48 5.05
CA VAL A 82 -1.85 13.20 4.35
C VAL A 82 -1.00 12.15 5.05
N CYS A 83 -1.58 10.96 5.26
CA CYS A 83 -0.84 9.76 5.64
C CYS A 83 -1.09 8.69 4.58
N PHE A 84 -0.05 8.33 3.83
CA PHE A 84 -0.09 7.27 2.83
C PHE A 84 0.66 6.03 3.31
N LEU A 85 -0.10 5.03 3.73
CA LEU A 85 0.38 3.75 4.23
C LEU A 85 0.61 2.79 3.05
N ASN A 86 1.82 2.80 2.50
CA ASN A 86 2.11 2.09 1.27
C ASN A 86 3.11 0.94 1.44
N ALA A 87 3.96 0.98 2.44
CA ALA A 87 4.98 -0.04 2.65
C ALA A 87 4.39 -1.46 2.64
N GLY A 88 5.08 -2.36 1.99
CA GLY A 88 4.68 -3.76 1.91
C GLY A 88 5.82 -4.63 1.40
N ILE A 89 5.71 -5.90 1.70
CA ILE A 89 6.61 -6.95 1.22
C ILE A 89 5.78 -8.10 0.66
N VAL A 90 6.39 -8.90 -0.19
CA VAL A 90 5.83 -10.17 -0.64
C VAL A 90 6.84 -11.28 -0.40
N VAL A 91 6.35 -12.40 0.13
CA VAL A 91 7.08 -13.67 0.21
C VAL A 91 6.31 -14.64 -0.67
N PRO A 92 6.78 -14.91 -1.90
CA PRO A 92 6.05 -15.70 -2.89
C PRO A 92 6.29 -17.21 -2.62
N GLU A 93 5.62 -17.73 -1.61
CA GLU A 93 5.73 -19.12 -1.15
C GLU A 93 4.36 -19.68 -0.79
N ASP A 94 4.19 -20.99 -0.94
CA ASP A 94 3.03 -21.66 -0.36
C ASP A 94 3.11 -21.63 1.17
N VAL A 95 1.97 -21.58 1.84
CA VAL A 95 1.92 -21.42 3.30
C VAL A 95 2.62 -22.56 4.04
N VAL A 96 2.66 -23.75 3.45
CA VAL A 96 3.34 -24.92 4.03
C VAL A 96 4.86 -24.78 4.04
N ASP A 97 5.42 -23.95 3.16
CA ASP A 97 6.86 -23.68 3.04
C ASP A 97 7.25 -22.34 3.71
N THR A 98 6.27 -21.55 4.14
CA THR A 98 6.51 -20.26 4.79
C THR A 98 6.84 -20.47 6.26
N SER A 99 8.01 -20.00 6.72
CA SER A 99 8.36 -20.10 8.13
C SER A 99 7.48 -19.16 9.00
N PRO A 100 7.28 -19.50 10.29
CA PRO A 100 6.52 -18.66 11.22
C PRO A 100 7.03 -17.21 11.26
N GLU A 101 8.35 -17.01 11.25
CA GLU A 101 8.98 -15.69 11.28
C GLU A 101 8.64 -14.85 10.04
N ARG A 102 8.51 -15.50 8.86
CA ARG A 102 8.09 -14.84 7.63
C ARG A 102 6.60 -14.48 7.65
N VAL A 103 5.77 -15.30 8.31
CA VAL A 103 4.36 -14.96 8.56
C VAL A 103 4.29 -13.71 9.43
N ASP A 104 4.97 -13.73 10.58
CA ASP A 104 5.00 -12.61 11.53
C ASP A 104 5.53 -11.33 10.87
N LEU A 105 6.61 -11.42 10.11
CA LEU A 105 7.19 -10.29 9.38
C LEU A 105 6.20 -9.63 8.42
N GLN A 106 5.49 -10.41 7.62
CA GLN A 106 4.50 -9.89 6.67
C GLN A 106 3.33 -9.22 7.40
N LEU A 107 2.79 -9.85 8.44
CA LEU A 107 1.70 -9.30 9.23
C LEU A 107 2.14 -8.04 9.98
N GLN A 108 3.33 -8.06 10.57
CA GLN A 108 3.88 -6.91 11.29
C GLN A 108 4.03 -5.69 10.38
N ILE A 109 4.65 -5.84 9.20
CA ILE A 109 4.90 -4.72 8.28
C ILE A 109 3.60 -4.20 7.64
N MET A 110 2.75 -5.11 7.13
CA MET A 110 1.63 -4.71 6.26
C MET A 110 0.31 -4.47 7.00
N LEU A 111 0.17 -4.98 8.22
CA LEU A 111 -1.06 -4.86 8.99
C LEU A 111 -0.84 -4.14 10.32
N VAL A 112 -0.01 -4.70 11.21
CA VAL A 112 0.11 -4.21 12.57
C VAL A 112 0.70 -2.81 12.62
N SER A 113 1.79 -2.56 11.89
CA SER A 113 2.41 -1.23 11.81
C SER A 113 1.50 -0.22 11.12
N ALA A 114 0.82 -0.62 10.03
CA ALA A 114 -0.13 0.24 9.34
C ALA A 114 -1.28 0.68 10.26
N ILE A 115 -1.85 -0.23 11.06
CA ILE A 115 -2.89 0.07 12.05
C ILE A 115 -2.36 1.06 13.11
N LYS A 116 -1.15 0.83 13.65
CA LYS A 116 -0.56 1.71 14.68
C LYS A 116 -0.33 3.12 14.15
N LEU A 117 0.25 3.26 12.95
CA LEU A 117 0.48 4.55 12.31
C LEU A 117 -0.84 5.26 11.94
N ALA A 118 -1.82 4.53 11.40
CA ALA A 118 -3.14 5.08 11.12
C ALA A 118 -3.83 5.59 12.39
N ARG A 119 -3.70 4.87 13.52
CA ARG A 119 -4.24 5.31 14.82
C ARG A 119 -3.65 6.63 15.27
N SER A 120 -2.32 6.75 15.29
CA SER A 120 -1.64 7.99 15.70
C SER A 120 -1.97 9.16 14.77
N THR A 121 -2.04 8.88 13.47
CA THR A 121 -2.47 9.85 12.46
C THR A 121 -3.92 10.28 12.69
N ALA A 122 -4.83 9.34 12.94
CA ALA A 122 -6.25 9.63 13.21
C ALA A 122 -6.40 10.51 14.45
N ILE A 123 -5.65 10.25 15.53
CA ILE A 123 -5.64 11.10 16.74
C ILE A 123 -5.23 12.53 16.40
N ALA A 124 -4.13 12.71 15.66
CA ALA A 124 -3.64 14.04 15.29
C ALA A 124 -4.63 14.78 14.39
N MET A 125 -5.13 14.12 13.35
CA MET A 125 -6.05 14.70 12.36
C MET A 125 -7.43 15.00 12.95
N THR A 126 -7.97 14.14 13.81
CA THR A 126 -9.27 14.37 14.46
C THR A 126 -9.23 15.58 15.39
N LYS A 127 -8.13 15.77 16.14
CA LYS A 127 -7.94 16.98 16.96
C LYS A 127 -7.93 18.26 16.14
N ARG A 128 -7.41 18.20 14.92
CA ARG A 128 -7.37 19.34 13.99
C ARG A 128 -8.67 19.50 13.20
N GLY A 129 -9.47 18.45 13.06
CA GLY A 129 -10.71 18.44 12.28
C GLY A 129 -10.51 18.29 10.76
N SER A 130 -9.35 17.85 10.30
CA SER A 130 -9.08 17.63 8.86
C SER A 130 -7.93 16.66 8.61
N GLY A 131 -7.96 15.98 7.47
CA GLY A 131 -6.86 15.14 6.99
C GLY A 131 -7.31 13.94 6.17
N HIS A 132 -6.32 13.22 5.63
CA HIS A 132 -6.55 12.08 4.74
C HIS A 132 -5.64 10.91 5.12
N ILE A 133 -6.23 9.77 5.41
CA ILE A 133 -5.53 8.50 5.60
C ILE A 133 -5.84 7.62 4.40
N VAL A 134 -4.82 7.27 3.61
CA VAL A 134 -4.97 6.40 2.45
C VAL A 134 -3.97 5.25 2.56
N ALA A 135 -4.38 4.04 2.21
CA ALA A 135 -3.49 2.89 2.20
C ALA A 135 -3.45 2.18 0.84
N THR A 136 -2.28 1.65 0.48
CA THR A 136 -2.15 0.66 -0.58
C THR A 136 -2.61 -0.69 -0.04
N VAL A 137 -3.83 -1.08 -0.39
CA VAL A 137 -4.36 -2.41 -0.10
C VAL A 137 -3.89 -3.38 -1.19
N SER A 138 -4.76 -4.06 -1.86
CA SER A 138 -4.54 -4.91 -3.04
C SER A 138 -5.86 -5.55 -3.44
N GLN A 139 -6.00 -5.95 -4.70
CA GLN A 139 -7.09 -6.85 -5.09
C GLN A 139 -6.96 -8.23 -4.42
N GLY A 140 -5.75 -8.64 -4.02
CA GLY A 140 -5.49 -9.81 -3.19
C GLY A 140 -6.14 -9.79 -1.79
N ALA A 141 -6.61 -8.62 -1.33
CA ALA A 141 -7.44 -8.48 -0.13
C ALA A 141 -8.90 -8.89 -0.34
N VAL A 142 -9.33 -8.99 -1.59
CA VAL A 142 -10.70 -9.31 -2.00
C VAL A 142 -10.77 -10.73 -2.56
N LEU A 143 -9.85 -11.06 -3.47
CA LEU A 143 -9.68 -12.39 -4.04
C LEU A 143 -8.29 -12.90 -3.66
N ALA A 144 -8.24 -13.85 -2.73
CA ALA A 144 -6.97 -14.42 -2.26
C ALA A 144 -6.25 -15.17 -3.39
N LEU A 145 -4.93 -15.04 -3.39
CA LEU A 145 -4.06 -15.60 -4.42
C LEU A 145 -3.28 -16.81 -3.87
N PRO A 146 -3.23 -17.93 -4.59
CA PRO A 146 -2.31 -19.03 -4.27
C PRO A 146 -0.86 -18.53 -4.22
N GLY A 147 -0.05 -19.08 -3.32
CA GLY A 147 1.35 -18.65 -3.10
C GLY A 147 1.47 -17.27 -2.41
N SER A 148 0.39 -16.73 -1.84
CA SER A 148 0.38 -15.42 -1.18
C SER A 148 -0.63 -15.38 -0.03
N ALA A 149 -0.81 -16.48 0.70
CA ALA A 149 -1.84 -16.59 1.74
C ALA A 149 -1.67 -15.55 2.85
N THR A 150 -0.46 -15.41 3.40
CA THR A 150 -0.15 -14.45 4.47
C THR A 150 -0.28 -13.00 3.97
N TYR A 151 0.17 -12.70 2.75
CA TYR A 151 -0.02 -11.40 2.12
C TYR A 151 -1.51 -11.07 1.98
N SER A 152 -2.31 -12.00 1.47
CA SER A 152 -3.76 -11.83 1.32
C SER A 152 -4.45 -11.60 2.67
N ALA A 153 -4.03 -12.33 3.72
CA ALA A 153 -4.53 -12.15 5.08
C ALA A 153 -4.21 -10.75 5.62
N ALA A 154 -2.96 -10.28 5.46
CA ALA A 154 -2.54 -8.94 5.88
C ALA A 154 -3.36 -7.84 5.17
N LYS A 155 -3.50 -7.95 3.85
CA LYS A 155 -4.23 -6.95 3.05
C LYS A 155 -5.74 -7.01 3.27
N ALA A 156 -6.32 -8.19 3.52
CA ALA A 156 -7.73 -8.32 3.90
C ALA A 156 -8.00 -7.74 5.30
N GLY A 157 -7.09 -7.97 6.26
CA GLY A 157 -7.14 -7.34 7.59
C GLY A 157 -7.06 -5.81 7.50
N LEU A 158 -6.14 -5.28 6.69
CA LEU A 158 -6.02 -3.84 6.45
C LEU A 158 -7.30 -3.26 5.81
N ARG A 159 -7.89 -3.95 4.84
CA ARG A 159 -9.18 -3.57 4.25
C ARG A 159 -10.28 -3.44 5.30
N GLY A 160 -10.42 -4.47 6.16
CA GLY A 160 -11.41 -4.47 7.24
C GLY A 160 -11.20 -3.32 8.23
N PHE A 161 -9.94 -3.09 8.62
CA PHE A 161 -9.56 -1.98 9.50
C PHE A 161 -9.92 -0.62 8.89
N LEU A 162 -9.56 -0.36 7.62
CA LEU A 162 -9.89 0.91 6.95
C LEU A 162 -11.39 1.13 6.83
N ALA A 163 -12.18 0.07 6.59
CA ALA A 163 -13.63 0.16 6.53
C ALA A 163 -14.24 0.57 7.87
N ALA A 164 -13.77 -0.01 8.97
CA ALA A 164 -14.21 0.35 10.32
C ALA A 164 -13.80 1.79 10.66
N LEU A 165 -12.52 2.14 10.44
CA LEU A 165 -11.98 3.47 10.73
C LEU A 165 -12.70 4.57 9.92
N HIS A 166 -13.06 4.29 8.65
CA HIS A 166 -13.85 5.20 7.83
C HIS A 166 -15.21 5.53 8.47
N LEU A 167 -15.86 4.54 9.08
CA LEU A 167 -17.14 4.73 9.75
C LEU A 167 -16.97 5.46 11.10
N GLU A 168 -15.93 5.13 11.86
CA GLU A 168 -15.62 5.76 13.15
C GLU A 168 -15.29 7.25 13.00
N LEU A 169 -14.62 7.65 11.92
CA LEU A 169 -14.21 9.03 11.67
C LEU A 169 -15.23 9.87 10.90
N ARG A 170 -16.43 9.35 10.64
CA ARG A 170 -17.50 10.14 10.00
C ARG A 170 -17.82 11.39 10.81
N GLY A 171 -17.81 12.53 10.10
CA GLY A 171 -18.11 13.84 10.74
C GLY A 171 -16.91 14.50 11.43
N SER A 172 -15.77 13.82 11.55
CA SER A 172 -14.55 14.38 12.16
C SER A 172 -13.75 15.32 11.23
N GLY A 173 -14.12 15.40 9.94
CA GLY A 173 -13.32 16.10 8.91
C GLY A 173 -12.15 15.25 8.36
N VAL A 174 -11.96 14.03 8.84
CA VAL A 174 -10.90 13.12 8.38
C VAL A 174 -11.49 12.09 7.40
N THR A 175 -10.84 11.92 6.24
CA THR A 175 -11.22 10.88 5.28
C THR A 175 -10.30 9.68 5.37
N VAL A 176 -10.86 8.49 5.18
CA VAL A 176 -10.13 7.23 5.17
C VAL A 176 -10.47 6.45 3.91
N GLY A 177 -9.44 5.96 3.21
CA GLY A 177 -9.63 5.17 2.00
C GLY A 177 -8.48 4.23 1.70
N GLY A 178 -8.73 3.31 0.76
CA GLY A 178 -7.74 2.38 0.23
C GLY A 178 -7.71 2.40 -1.30
N VAL A 179 -6.54 2.24 -1.87
CA VAL A 179 -6.35 1.91 -3.29
C VAL A 179 -6.08 0.42 -3.41
N TYR A 180 -6.70 -0.22 -4.40
CA TYR A 180 -6.71 -1.67 -4.59
C TYR A 180 -6.11 -2.02 -5.96
N PRO A 181 -4.79 -1.94 -6.10
CA PRO A 181 -4.14 -2.33 -7.34
C PRO A 181 -4.28 -3.85 -7.58
N SER A 182 -4.32 -4.23 -8.87
CA SER A 182 -3.92 -5.55 -9.32
C SER A 182 -2.38 -5.61 -9.43
N ALA A 183 -1.83 -6.16 -10.50
CA ALA A 183 -0.40 -6.09 -10.74
C ALA A 183 0.05 -4.68 -11.11
N VAL A 184 1.16 -4.22 -10.53
CA VAL A 184 1.78 -2.91 -10.82
C VAL A 184 3.25 -3.11 -11.14
N ASP A 185 3.75 -2.50 -12.22
CA ASP A 185 5.16 -2.59 -12.65
C ASP A 185 6.09 -1.91 -11.63
N THR A 186 6.50 -2.67 -10.64
CA THR A 186 7.33 -2.26 -9.51
C THR A 186 8.44 -3.29 -9.28
N PRO A 187 9.47 -2.97 -8.48
CA PRO A 187 10.47 -3.96 -8.07
C PRO A 187 9.85 -5.21 -7.42
N MET A 188 8.71 -5.05 -6.69
CA MET A 188 7.99 -6.17 -6.08
C MET A 188 7.47 -7.14 -7.15
N LEU A 189 6.78 -6.65 -8.19
CA LEU A 189 6.28 -7.51 -9.26
C LEU A 189 7.40 -8.18 -10.05
N ARG A 190 8.52 -7.47 -10.26
CA ARG A 190 9.72 -8.06 -10.90
C ARG A 190 10.29 -9.20 -10.09
N HIS A 191 10.33 -9.04 -8.77
CA HIS A 191 10.75 -10.10 -7.85
C HIS A 191 9.80 -11.32 -7.96
N GLU A 192 8.49 -11.12 -7.94
CA GLU A 192 7.50 -12.20 -8.09
C GLU A 192 7.61 -12.88 -9.46
N ALA A 193 7.81 -12.12 -10.53
CA ALA A 193 7.95 -12.68 -11.89
C ALA A 193 9.15 -13.62 -12.02
N THR A 194 10.26 -13.32 -11.29
CA THR A 194 11.53 -14.08 -11.37
C THR A 194 11.68 -15.15 -10.30
N ARG A 195 10.99 -15.04 -9.17
CA ARG A 195 11.16 -15.90 -7.99
C ARG A 195 9.96 -16.79 -7.65
N GLY A 196 8.84 -16.68 -8.40
CA GLY A 196 7.72 -17.59 -8.22
C GLY A 196 6.51 -17.00 -7.50
N GLY A 197 6.03 -15.83 -7.89
CA GLY A 197 4.76 -15.26 -7.39
C GLY A 197 3.54 -15.86 -8.08
N SER A 198 2.34 -15.43 -7.63
CA SER A 198 1.08 -15.90 -8.20
C SER A 198 0.96 -15.54 -9.69
N LEU A 199 0.67 -16.54 -10.52
CA LEU A 199 0.43 -16.35 -11.95
C LEU A 199 -0.78 -15.44 -12.22
N LEU A 200 -1.70 -15.34 -11.27
CA LEU A 200 -2.87 -14.47 -11.37
C LEU A 200 -2.50 -12.99 -11.48
N ASN A 201 -1.33 -12.58 -11.00
CA ASN A 201 -0.79 -11.23 -11.18
C ASN A 201 -0.54 -10.87 -12.66
N PHE A 202 -0.46 -11.87 -13.54
CA PHE A 202 -0.15 -11.68 -14.98
C PHE A 202 -1.33 -11.99 -15.91
N VAL A 203 -2.52 -12.21 -15.36
CA VAL A 203 -3.74 -12.49 -16.15
C VAL A 203 -4.31 -11.22 -16.77
N GLY A 204 -4.30 -10.11 -16.01
CA GLY A 204 -4.87 -8.83 -16.43
C GLY A 204 -3.84 -7.83 -16.94
N THR A 205 -4.22 -6.57 -16.94
CA THR A 205 -3.34 -5.45 -17.29
C THR A 205 -2.40 -5.13 -16.14
N ILE A 206 -1.11 -5.03 -16.43
CA ILE A 206 -0.12 -4.54 -15.46
C ILE A 206 -0.17 -3.00 -15.50
N SER A 207 -0.59 -2.40 -14.40
CA SER A 207 -0.67 -0.96 -14.23
C SER A 207 0.71 -0.34 -13.97
N SER A 208 0.85 0.94 -14.21
CA SER A 208 2.02 1.71 -13.81
C SER A 208 1.87 2.24 -12.37
N PRO A 209 2.97 2.61 -11.69
CA PRO A 209 2.90 3.37 -10.44
C PRO A 209 2.08 4.66 -10.57
N GLY A 210 2.12 5.31 -11.75
CA GLY A 210 1.34 6.50 -12.07
C GLY A 210 -0.17 6.26 -12.01
N ASP A 211 -0.67 5.12 -12.55
CA ASP A 211 -2.10 4.79 -12.51
C ASP A 211 -2.59 4.63 -11.04
N VAL A 212 -1.73 4.08 -10.17
CA VAL A 212 -2.04 3.95 -8.75
C VAL A 212 -2.01 5.30 -8.05
N ALA A 213 -1.05 6.17 -8.41
CA ALA A 213 -1.00 7.53 -7.88
C ALA A 213 -2.23 8.36 -8.31
N ASP A 214 -2.76 8.17 -9.52
CA ASP A 214 -4.03 8.78 -9.95
C ASP A 214 -5.21 8.31 -9.07
N ALA A 215 -5.21 7.05 -8.67
CA ALA A 215 -6.20 6.51 -7.75
C ALA A 215 -6.06 7.09 -6.33
N VAL A 216 -4.82 7.28 -5.85
CA VAL A 216 -4.56 7.98 -4.57
C VAL A 216 -5.05 9.41 -4.64
N ASP A 217 -4.75 10.14 -5.70
CA ASP A 217 -5.25 11.50 -5.93
C ASP A 217 -6.77 11.58 -5.94
N LYS A 218 -7.41 10.58 -6.54
CA LYS A 218 -8.87 10.45 -6.51
C LYS A 218 -9.39 10.15 -5.10
N ALA A 219 -8.71 9.30 -4.31
CA ALA A 219 -9.06 9.03 -2.91
C ALA A 219 -9.00 10.31 -2.07
N LEU A 220 -7.91 11.07 -2.17
CA LEU A 220 -7.71 12.33 -1.47
C LEU A 220 -8.80 13.35 -1.80
N ARG A 221 -9.16 13.46 -3.09
CA ARG A 221 -10.17 14.43 -3.55
C ARG A 221 -11.60 14.05 -3.19
N THR A 222 -11.93 12.75 -3.22
CA THR A 222 -13.33 12.29 -3.11
C THR A 222 -13.69 11.65 -1.78
N GLY A 223 -12.71 11.32 -0.94
CA GLY A 223 -12.91 10.57 0.31
C GLY A 223 -13.46 9.15 0.12
N ARG A 224 -13.37 8.57 -1.10
CA ARG A 224 -13.88 7.23 -1.38
C ARG A 224 -13.10 6.17 -0.60
N LEU A 225 -13.84 5.26 0.05
CA LEU A 225 -13.25 4.17 0.84
C LEU A 225 -12.45 3.19 -0.02
N GLU A 226 -12.94 2.81 -1.20
CA GLU A 226 -12.28 1.81 -2.06
C GLU A 226 -12.16 2.32 -3.51
N ILE A 227 -10.94 2.32 -4.04
CA ILE A 227 -10.63 2.64 -5.44
C ILE A 227 -9.77 1.52 -6.03
N PHE A 228 -10.33 0.80 -7.01
CA PHE A 228 -9.66 -0.30 -7.70
C PHE A 228 -8.86 0.20 -8.90
N VAL A 229 -7.70 -0.44 -9.15
CA VAL A 229 -6.80 -0.12 -10.26
C VAL A 229 -6.38 -1.42 -10.97
N PRO A 230 -6.75 -1.61 -12.25
CA PRO A 230 -7.76 -0.85 -12.99
C PRO A 230 -9.18 -1.07 -12.41
N ALA A 231 -10.10 -0.15 -12.68
CA ALA A 231 -11.45 -0.21 -12.14
C ALA A 231 -12.25 -1.44 -12.66
N SER A 232 -11.98 -1.87 -13.89
CA SER A 232 -12.58 -3.07 -14.51
C SER A 232 -12.30 -4.33 -13.71
N ASP A 233 -11.06 -4.50 -13.28
CA ASP A 233 -10.62 -5.69 -12.54
C ASP A 233 -11.30 -5.75 -11.16
N GLY A 234 -11.56 -4.59 -10.56
CA GLY A 234 -12.27 -4.50 -9.29
C GLY A 234 -13.70 -5.07 -9.35
N ILE A 235 -14.40 -4.90 -10.46
CA ILE A 235 -15.73 -5.49 -10.67
C ILE A 235 -15.61 -7.02 -10.75
N LEU A 236 -14.67 -7.50 -11.57
CA LEU A 236 -14.44 -8.93 -11.76
C LEU A 236 -14.03 -9.61 -10.46
N THR A 237 -13.11 -9.00 -9.71
CA THR A 237 -12.62 -9.49 -8.41
C THR A 237 -13.77 -9.63 -7.40
N ARG A 238 -14.67 -8.65 -7.31
CA ARG A 238 -15.84 -8.70 -6.42
C ARG A 238 -16.85 -9.77 -6.84
N LEU A 239 -17.07 -9.94 -8.14
CA LEU A 239 -17.92 -11.01 -8.67
C LEU A 239 -17.32 -12.39 -8.34
N ALA A 240 -16.02 -12.58 -8.54
CA ALA A 240 -15.35 -13.83 -8.18
C ALA A 240 -15.45 -14.12 -6.68
N GLN A 241 -15.29 -13.11 -5.82
CA GLN A 241 -15.46 -13.24 -4.37
C GLN A 241 -16.88 -13.70 -3.98
N SER A 242 -17.91 -13.25 -4.71
CA SER A 242 -19.30 -13.66 -4.42
C SER A 242 -19.60 -15.12 -4.84
N MET A 243 -18.71 -15.73 -5.61
CA MET A 243 -18.85 -17.12 -6.11
C MET A 243 -17.61 -17.98 -5.77
N PRO A 244 -17.27 -18.16 -4.48
CA PRO A 244 -16.00 -18.78 -4.09
C PRO A 244 -15.85 -20.23 -4.59
N ARG A 245 -16.95 -20.94 -4.82
CA ARG A 245 -16.94 -22.32 -5.35
C ARG A 245 -16.51 -22.42 -6.83
N LEU A 246 -16.63 -21.33 -7.59
CA LEU A 246 -16.22 -21.28 -8.99
C LEU A 246 -14.75 -20.97 -9.17
N VAL A 247 -14.14 -20.28 -8.20
CA VAL A 247 -12.73 -19.84 -8.28
C VAL A 247 -11.77 -21.03 -8.56
N PRO A 248 -11.85 -22.16 -7.84
CA PRO A 248 -10.96 -23.31 -8.11
C PRO A 248 -11.13 -23.89 -9.51
N LEU A 249 -12.33 -23.84 -10.07
CA LEU A 249 -12.62 -24.35 -11.43
C LEU A 249 -12.00 -23.45 -12.51
N MET A 250 -11.85 -22.16 -12.24
CA MET A 250 -11.27 -21.19 -13.16
C MET A 250 -9.73 -21.14 -13.09
N LEU A 251 -9.14 -21.59 -11.98
CA LEU A 251 -7.69 -21.49 -11.74
C LEU A 251 -6.82 -22.11 -12.85
N PRO A 252 -7.11 -23.32 -13.41
CA PRO A 252 -6.25 -23.88 -14.45
C PRO A 252 -6.16 -23.00 -15.70
N ALA A 253 -7.30 -22.47 -16.15
CA ALA A 253 -7.33 -21.55 -17.29
C ALA A 253 -6.65 -20.20 -16.97
N ALA A 254 -6.90 -19.65 -15.79
CA ALA A 254 -6.29 -18.42 -15.33
C ALA A 254 -4.75 -18.57 -15.19
N ASN A 255 -4.27 -19.68 -14.66
CA ASN A 255 -2.83 -19.96 -14.57
C ASN A 255 -2.17 -20.09 -15.95
N TRP A 256 -2.83 -20.73 -16.91
CA TRP A 256 -2.31 -20.82 -18.28
C TRP A 256 -2.21 -19.43 -18.95
N ILE A 257 -3.22 -18.57 -18.78
CA ILE A 257 -3.20 -17.18 -19.27
C ILE A 257 -2.09 -16.40 -18.55
N GLY A 258 -2.01 -16.54 -17.22
CA GLY A 258 -1.05 -15.86 -16.39
C GLY A 258 0.40 -16.23 -16.72
N GLU A 259 0.69 -17.52 -17.00
CA GLU A 259 2.03 -17.93 -17.41
C GLU A 259 2.46 -17.26 -18.73
N LYS A 260 1.56 -17.20 -19.72
CA LYS A 260 1.83 -16.46 -20.97
C LYS A 260 2.01 -14.95 -20.70
N GLY A 261 1.26 -14.39 -19.76
CA GLY A 261 1.42 -13.00 -19.33
C GLY A 261 2.77 -12.76 -18.67
N ARG A 262 3.19 -13.65 -17.77
CA ARG A 262 4.49 -13.58 -17.09
C ARG A 262 5.65 -13.64 -18.09
N GLN A 263 5.62 -14.56 -19.06
CA GLN A 263 6.65 -14.66 -20.10
C GLN A 263 6.75 -13.38 -20.94
N ARG A 264 5.60 -12.79 -21.33
CA ARG A 264 5.58 -11.50 -22.04
C ARG A 264 6.14 -10.37 -21.19
N TYR A 265 5.83 -10.37 -19.89
CA TYR A 265 6.35 -9.37 -18.95
C TYR A 265 7.87 -9.50 -18.79
N LEU A 266 8.39 -10.72 -18.58
CA LEU A 266 9.82 -11.00 -18.47
C LEU A 266 10.57 -10.57 -19.75
N ALA A 267 10.07 -10.93 -20.93
CA ALA A 267 10.64 -10.50 -22.20
C ALA A 267 10.68 -8.96 -22.34
N ARG A 268 9.67 -8.25 -21.83
CA ARG A 268 9.62 -6.77 -21.85
C ARG A 268 10.68 -6.13 -20.96
N ILE A 269 10.98 -6.72 -19.81
CA ILE A 269 11.96 -6.18 -18.84
C ILE A 269 13.38 -6.70 -19.05
N GLY A 270 13.60 -7.57 -20.04
CA GLY A 270 14.91 -8.14 -20.36
C GLY A 270 15.41 -9.14 -19.32
N ALA A 271 14.54 -9.88 -18.67
CA ALA A 271 14.86 -10.86 -17.61
C ALA A 271 14.60 -12.30 -18.07
#